data_b4a7969e38f44126ebb22f4556307a0c
#
_entry.id   b4a7969e38f44126ebb22f4556307a0c
#
_cell.length_a   1.000
_cell.length_b   1.000
_cell.length_c   1.000
_cell.angle_alpha   90.00
_cell.angle_beta   90.00
_cell.angle_gamma   90.00
#
_symmetry.space_group_name_H-M   'P 1'
#
loop_
_entity.id
_entity.type
_entity.pdbx_description
1 polymer ?
#
loop_
_entity_poly.entity_id
_entity_poly.type
_entity_poly.pdbx_seq_one_letter_code
_entity_poly.pdbx_strand_id
1 'polypeptide(L)'
;MSTKVKYSVKKPIYGFEDIQEVEIEKNDGITSVLNEVGGDVQMTLINAFVDDEHIEIPSSIKTLLDIDDNTNVSISFVVVLNNLDLTKSAINLGSPIIFNEDNKTMAQVSINTEMSTIEKLFEV
;
A
#
# COMPACT_ATOMS: atom_id res chain seq x y z
N MET A 1 0.42 -20.94 -5.28
CA MET A 1 1.25 -20.09 -6.15
C MET A 1 1.01 -18.62 -5.82
N SER A 2 2.09 -17.87 -5.64
CA SER A 2 1.97 -16.44 -5.44
C SER A 2 1.72 -15.74 -6.77
N THR A 3 0.92 -14.69 -6.73
CA THR A 3 0.63 -13.85 -7.89
C THR A 3 1.50 -12.61 -7.83
N LYS A 4 2.26 -12.35 -8.90
CA LYS A 4 3.12 -11.17 -8.99
C LYS A 4 2.58 -10.23 -10.04
N VAL A 5 2.41 -8.96 -9.68
CA VAL A 5 1.88 -7.93 -10.57
C VAL A 5 2.78 -6.71 -10.50
N LYS A 6 3.11 -6.16 -11.65
CA LYS A 6 3.94 -4.95 -11.73
C LYS A 6 3.08 -3.71 -11.84
N TYR A 7 3.51 -2.65 -11.17
CA TYR A 7 2.84 -1.35 -11.18
C TYR A 7 3.85 -0.24 -11.44
N SER A 8 3.43 0.77 -12.19
CA SER A 8 4.21 1.99 -12.38
C SER A 8 3.94 2.96 -11.23
N VAL A 9 5.00 3.51 -10.65
CA VAL A 9 4.89 4.45 -9.54
C VAL A 9 4.66 5.84 -10.11
N LYS A 10 3.47 6.41 -9.85
CA LYS A 10 3.11 7.74 -10.35
C LYS A 10 3.38 8.84 -9.33
N LYS A 11 3.37 8.49 -8.03
CA LYS A 11 3.78 9.38 -6.96
C LYS A 11 4.68 8.58 -6.04
N PRO A 12 5.89 9.06 -5.75
CA PRO A 12 6.91 8.26 -5.05
C PRO A 12 6.48 7.76 -3.68
N ILE A 13 7.06 6.61 -3.32
CA ILE A 13 6.97 6.09 -1.96
C ILE A 13 7.88 6.94 -1.07
N TYR A 14 7.35 7.42 0.05
CA TYR A 14 8.11 8.30 0.96
C TYR A 14 9.38 7.61 1.45
N GLY A 15 10.50 8.29 1.28
CA GLY A 15 11.81 7.76 1.60
C GLY A 15 12.47 6.96 0.48
N PHE A 16 11.74 6.67 -0.61
CA PHE A 16 12.21 5.85 -1.71
C PHE A 16 11.83 6.47 -3.05
N GLU A 17 12.16 7.73 -3.22
CA GLU A 17 11.71 8.54 -4.35
C GLU A 17 12.28 8.09 -5.70
N ASP A 18 13.34 7.29 -5.70
CA ASP A 18 13.96 6.79 -6.92
C ASP A 18 13.25 5.56 -7.50
N ILE A 19 12.34 4.94 -6.76
CA ILE A 19 11.64 3.76 -7.25
C ILE A 19 10.58 4.17 -8.27
N GLN A 20 10.68 3.65 -9.49
CA GLN A 20 9.76 3.96 -10.58
C GLN A 20 8.81 2.84 -10.94
N GLU A 21 9.16 1.61 -10.58
CA GLU A 21 8.34 0.44 -10.85
C GLU A 21 8.48 -0.55 -9.72
N VAL A 22 7.38 -1.16 -9.33
CA VAL A 22 7.38 -2.16 -8.26
C VAL A 22 6.65 -3.41 -8.72
N GLU A 23 6.98 -4.53 -8.08
CA GLU A 23 6.28 -5.79 -8.25
C GLU A 23 5.65 -6.16 -6.92
N ILE A 24 4.36 -6.42 -6.94
CA ILE A 24 3.62 -6.81 -5.75
C ILE A 24 3.37 -8.32 -5.81
N GLU A 25 3.82 -9.03 -4.78
CA GLU A 25 3.56 -10.46 -4.62
C GLU A 25 2.55 -10.64 -3.51
N LYS A 26 1.39 -11.19 -3.86
CA LYS A 26 0.33 -11.46 -2.88
C LYS A 26 0.56 -12.83 -2.27
N ASN A 27 0.76 -12.88 -0.96
CA ASN A 27 1.04 -14.13 -0.24
C ASN A 27 -0.22 -14.81 0.26
N ASP A 28 -1.13 -14.02 0.80
CA ASP A 28 -2.41 -14.49 1.31
C ASP A 28 -3.44 -13.39 1.09
N GLY A 29 -4.60 -13.47 1.71
CA GLY A 29 -5.64 -12.46 1.54
C GLY A 29 -5.37 -11.16 2.30
N ILE A 30 -4.35 -11.12 3.15
CA ILE A 30 -4.11 -10.01 4.08
C ILE A 30 -2.81 -9.28 3.75
N THR A 31 -1.74 -10.01 3.46
CA THR A 31 -0.41 -9.40 3.28
C THR A 31 0.10 -9.55 1.85
N SER A 32 0.97 -8.62 1.47
CA SER A 32 1.66 -8.63 0.21
C SER A 32 3.09 -8.16 0.43
N VAL A 33 3.96 -8.46 -0.53
CA VAL A 33 5.34 -7.98 -0.51
C VAL A 33 5.55 -7.10 -1.73
N LEU A 34 6.06 -5.89 -1.50
CA LEU A 34 6.44 -4.97 -2.55
C LEU A 34 7.94 -5.11 -2.79
N ASN A 35 8.33 -5.37 -4.04
CA ASN A 35 9.73 -5.45 -4.43
C ASN A 35 10.01 -4.38 -5.48
N GLU A 36 11.12 -3.67 -5.31
CA GLU A 36 11.58 -2.72 -6.32
C GLU A 36 12.05 -3.49 -7.55
N VAL A 37 11.54 -3.11 -8.72
CA VAL A 37 11.99 -3.70 -9.98
C VAL A 37 13.36 -3.12 -10.34
N GLY A 38 14.35 -4.00 -10.44
CA GLY A 38 15.71 -3.60 -10.76
C GLY A 38 16.52 -3.10 -9.58
N GLY A 39 16.01 -3.22 -8.36
CA GLY A 39 16.70 -2.80 -7.14
C GLY A 39 16.51 -3.79 -6.01
N ASP A 40 16.91 -3.37 -4.80
CA ASP A 40 16.94 -4.26 -3.63
C ASP A 40 15.90 -3.92 -2.57
N VAL A 41 15.10 -2.89 -2.76
CA VAL A 41 14.12 -2.48 -1.76
C VAL A 41 12.95 -3.47 -1.71
N GLN A 42 12.61 -3.88 -0.50
CA GLN A 42 11.48 -4.78 -0.25
C GLN A 42 10.70 -4.28 0.95
N MET A 43 9.39 -4.27 0.83
CA MET A 43 8.50 -3.83 1.92
C MET A 43 7.36 -4.81 2.08
N THR A 44 6.91 -4.98 3.33
CA THR A 44 5.69 -5.72 3.62
C THR A 44 4.51 -4.75 3.60
N LEU A 45 3.46 -5.15 2.90
CA LEU A 45 2.22 -4.40 2.84
C LEU A 45 1.11 -5.20 3.49
N ILE A 46 0.15 -4.51 4.07
CA ILE A 46 -1.07 -5.13 4.54
C ILE A 46 -2.23 -4.56 3.74
N ASN A 47 -3.09 -5.42 3.22
CA ASN A 47 -4.23 -4.98 2.43
C ASN A 47 -5.26 -4.34 3.34
N ALA A 48 -5.97 -3.34 2.83
CA ALA A 48 -7.01 -2.68 3.60
C ALA A 48 -8.15 -3.66 3.88
N PHE A 49 -8.27 -4.06 5.12
CA PHE A 49 -9.43 -4.78 5.63
C PHE A 49 -10.25 -3.89 6.56
N VAL A 50 -9.78 -2.67 6.73
CA VAL A 50 -10.55 -1.60 7.34
C VAL A 50 -11.57 -1.18 6.29
N ASP A 51 -12.71 -0.76 6.72
CA ASP A 51 -13.77 -0.32 5.82
C ASP A 51 -13.25 0.74 4.84
N ASP A 52 -13.13 0.37 3.57
CA ASP A 52 -12.60 1.24 2.51
C ASP A 52 -13.43 2.51 2.33
N GLU A 53 -14.68 2.49 2.78
CA GLU A 53 -15.56 3.66 2.72
C GLU A 53 -15.04 4.83 3.56
N HIS A 54 -14.15 4.56 4.52
CA HIS A 54 -13.56 5.58 5.36
C HIS A 54 -12.28 6.19 4.78
N ILE A 55 -11.82 5.70 3.64
CA ILE A 55 -10.63 6.23 2.99
C ILE A 55 -11.06 7.02 1.77
N GLU A 56 -10.90 8.34 1.85
CA GLU A 56 -11.16 9.21 0.70
C GLU A 56 -9.89 9.36 -0.13
N ILE A 57 -10.00 9.01 -1.41
CA ILE A 57 -8.89 9.21 -2.35
C ILE A 57 -8.97 10.66 -2.82
N PRO A 58 -7.90 11.46 -2.61
CA PRO A 58 -7.90 12.85 -3.09
C PRO A 58 -8.14 12.94 -4.60
N SER A 59 -8.83 14.00 -5.02
CA SER A 59 -9.13 14.21 -6.45
C SER A 59 -7.87 14.26 -7.29
N SER A 60 -6.78 14.85 -6.77
CA SER A 60 -5.50 14.90 -7.47
C SER A 60 -4.94 13.52 -7.75
N ILE A 61 -5.13 12.59 -6.83
CA ILE A 61 -4.66 11.20 -7.00
C ILE A 61 -5.56 10.46 -7.98
N LYS A 62 -6.86 10.69 -7.93
CA LYS A 62 -7.79 10.11 -8.90
C LYS A 62 -7.40 10.52 -10.32
N THR A 63 -7.07 11.79 -10.51
CA THR A 63 -6.62 12.30 -11.80
C THR A 63 -5.28 11.69 -12.20
N LEU A 64 -4.34 11.63 -11.26
CA LEU A 64 -2.99 11.10 -11.52
C LEU A 64 -3.03 9.64 -11.95
N LEU A 65 -3.89 8.83 -11.35
CA LEU A 65 -4.00 7.40 -11.61
C LEU A 65 -5.13 7.04 -12.59
N ASP A 66 -5.86 8.01 -13.11
CA ASP A 66 -7.02 7.80 -13.98
C ASP A 66 -8.11 6.96 -13.33
N ILE A 67 -8.42 7.28 -12.09
CA ILE A 67 -9.46 6.57 -11.33
C ILE A 67 -10.81 7.23 -11.51
N ASP A 68 -11.82 6.44 -11.89
CA ASP A 68 -13.22 6.87 -11.94
C ASP A 68 -14.09 5.91 -11.12
N ASP A 69 -15.40 6.06 -11.19
CA ASP A 69 -16.32 5.25 -10.39
C ASP A 69 -16.34 3.77 -10.77
N ASN A 70 -15.83 3.43 -11.94
CA ASN A 70 -15.80 2.06 -12.43
C ASN A 70 -14.42 1.41 -12.33
N THR A 71 -13.42 2.14 -11.84
CA THR A 71 -12.05 1.63 -11.74
C THR A 71 -11.93 0.64 -10.60
N ASN A 72 -11.23 -0.48 -10.84
CA ASN A 72 -10.86 -1.41 -9.77
C ASN A 72 -9.68 -0.82 -9.00
N VAL A 73 -9.89 -0.55 -7.73
CA VAL A 73 -8.90 0.10 -6.85
C VAL A 73 -8.60 -0.80 -5.67
N SER A 74 -7.31 -0.92 -5.33
CA SER A 74 -6.87 -1.58 -4.11
C SER A 74 -6.12 -0.59 -3.25
N ILE A 75 -6.17 -0.77 -1.95
CA ILE A 75 -5.48 0.10 -0.99
C ILE A 75 -4.67 -0.80 -0.05
N SER A 76 -3.41 -0.44 0.15
CA SER A 76 -2.52 -1.16 1.06
C SER A 76 -1.76 -0.18 1.93
N PHE A 77 -1.28 -0.67 3.07
CA PHE A 77 -0.50 0.12 4.02
C PHE A 77 0.86 -0.53 4.22
N VAL A 78 1.90 0.30 4.36
CA VAL A 78 3.24 -0.21 4.66
C VAL A 78 3.30 -0.64 6.12
N VAL A 79 3.87 -1.81 6.37
CA VAL A 79 4.07 -2.35 7.71
C VAL A 79 5.51 -2.11 8.13
N VAL A 80 5.68 -1.50 9.30
CA VAL A 80 6.99 -1.34 9.94
C VAL A 80 7.15 -2.50 10.91
N LEU A 81 7.98 -3.48 10.55
CA LEU A 81 8.13 -4.69 11.36
C LEU A 81 9.03 -4.47 12.57
N ASN A 82 8.58 -4.97 13.72
CA ASN A 82 9.41 -5.07 14.91
C ASN A 82 9.93 -6.49 14.98
N ASN A 83 11.21 -6.68 14.70
CA ASN A 83 11.81 -8.02 14.65
C ASN A 83 11.91 -8.72 15.98
N LEU A 84 11.86 -7.97 17.09
CA LEU A 84 11.93 -8.54 18.44
C LEU A 84 10.56 -9.00 18.93
N ASP A 85 9.50 -8.34 18.49
CA ASP A 85 8.13 -8.68 18.86
C ASP A 85 7.19 -8.24 17.74
N LEU A 86 6.74 -9.18 16.94
CA LEU A 86 5.90 -8.88 15.79
C LEU A 86 4.56 -8.26 16.15
N THR A 87 4.05 -8.50 17.38
CA THR A 87 2.81 -7.87 17.82
C THR A 87 2.94 -6.36 17.99
N LYS A 88 4.18 -5.87 18.10
CA LYS A 88 4.48 -4.44 18.21
C LYS A 88 4.86 -3.81 16.88
N SER A 89 4.75 -4.54 15.80
CA SER A 89 4.89 -3.97 14.48
C SER A 89 3.80 -2.94 14.25
N ALA A 90 4.12 -1.91 13.47
CA ALA A 90 3.20 -0.80 13.24
C ALA A 90 2.75 -0.76 11.78
N ILE A 91 1.52 -0.32 11.56
CA ILE A 91 0.97 -0.09 10.23
C ILE A 91 0.88 1.42 10.04
N ASN A 92 1.44 1.92 8.94
CA ASN A 92 1.38 3.35 8.63
C ASN A 92 0.03 3.66 7.96
N LEU A 93 -0.97 3.96 8.77
CA LEU A 93 -2.31 4.31 8.30
C LEU A 93 -2.39 5.71 7.71
N GLY A 94 -1.39 6.55 8.00
CA GLY A 94 -1.35 7.92 7.50
C GLY A 94 -0.87 8.06 6.07
N SER A 95 -0.36 6.99 5.47
CA SER A 95 0.22 7.05 4.13
C SER A 95 -0.10 5.79 3.33
N PRO A 96 -1.38 5.57 3.01
CA PRO A 96 -1.77 4.40 2.22
C PRO A 96 -1.22 4.46 0.80
N ILE A 97 -1.04 3.30 0.19
CA ILE A 97 -0.70 3.18 -1.21
C ILE A 97 -1.98 2.83 -1.97
N ILE A 98 -2.30 3.64 -2.97
CA ILE A 98 -3.49 3.44 -3.80
C ILE A 98 -3.05 2.81 -5.11
N PHE A 99 -3.68 1.71 -5.49
CA PHE A 99 -3.41 1.00 -6.74
C PHE A 99 -4.60 1.10 -7.67
N ASN A 100 -4.37 1.52 -8.91
CA ASN A 100 -5.34 1.36 -9.98
C ASN A 100 -5.07 0.00 -10.63
N GLU A 101 -5.95 -0.96 -10.40
CA GLU A 101 -5.75 -2.32 -10.88
C GLU A 101 -6.01 -2.46 -12.37
N ASP A 102 -6.68 -1.50 -12.98
CA ASP A 102 -6.99 -1.57 -14.41
C ASP A 102 -5.81 -1.16 -15.28
N ASN A 103 -5.11 -0.08 -14.91
CA ASN A 103 -3.96 0.41 -15.69
C ASN A 103 -2.62 0.12 -15.01
N LYS A 104 -2.63 -0.53 -13.84
CA LYS A 104 -1.41 -0.94 -13.12
C LYS A 104 -0.52 0.24 -12.78
N THR A 105 -1.11 1.26 -12.16
CA THR A 105 -0.40 2.41 -11.59
C THR A 105 -0.62 2.47 -10.10
N MET A 106 0.27 3.14 -9.40
CA MET A 106 0.15 3.32 -7.96
C MET A 106 0.71 4.65 -7.49
N ALA A 107 0.25 5.08 -6.33
CA ALA A 107 0.76 6.29 -5.68
C ALA A 107 0.59 6.16 -4.18
N GLN A 108 1.59 6.62 -3.42
CA GLN A 108 1.44 6.76 -1.98
C GLN A 108 0.89 8.15 -1.67
N VAL A 109 -0.11 8.20 -0.81
CA VAL A 109 -0.73 9.47 -0.40
C VAL A 109 -0.58 9.66 1.08
N SER A 110 -0.62 10.91 1.53
CA SER A 110 -0.59 11.26 2.94
C SER A 110 -1.98 11.70 3.37
N ILE A 111 -2.47 11.12 4.46
CA ILE A 111 -3.73 11.51 5.08
C ILE A 111 -3.48 11.77 6.56
N ASN A 112 -4.36 12.52 7.22
CA ASN A 112 -4.21 12.86 8.63
C ASN A 112 -4.67 11.72 9.52
N THR A 113 -3.85 10.67 9.60
CA THR A 113 -4.13 9.51 10.43
C THR A 113 -2.84 9.11 11.13
N GLU A 114 -2.93 8.76 12.40
CA GLU A 114 -1.78 8.30 13.16
C GLU A 114 -1.46 6.84 12.86
N MET A 115 -0.21 6.45 13.10
CA MET A 115 0.20 5.05 13.01
C MET A 115 -0.46 4.25 14.14
N SER A 116 -0.86 3.03 13.82
CA SER A 116 -1.40 2.10 14.80
C SER A 116 -0.57 0.82 14.81
N THR A 117 -0.51 0.17 15.97
CA THR A 117 0.14 -1.13 16.04
C THR A 117 -0.79 -2.19 15.48
N ILE A 118 -0.20 -3.27 14.96
CA ILE A 118 -0.98 -4.40 14.44
C ILE A 118 -1.88 -4.97 15.52
N GLU A 119 -1.36 -5.08 16.75
CA GLU A 119 -2.12 -5.58 17.88
C GLU A 119 -3.43 -4.82 18.08
N LYS A 120 -3.38 -3.48 18.00
CA LYS A 120 -4.57 -2.65 18.18
C LYS A 120 -5.60 -2.85 17.08
N LEU A 121 -5.15 -3.13 15.86
CA LEU A 121 -6.07 -3.29 14.73
C LEU A 121 -6.86 -4.59 14.81
N PHE A 122 -6.35 -5.58 15.51
CA PHE A 122 -7.02 -6.87 15.67
C PHE A 122 -7.74 -7.02 17.01
N GLU A 123 -7.72 -5.99 17.86
CA GLU A 123 -8.52 -5.98 19.09
C GLU A 123 -10.00 -5.82 18.74
N VAL A 124 -10.81 -6.66 19.33
CA VAL A 124 -12.26 -6.64 19.14
C VAL A 124 -12.94 -6.10 20.38
#